data_d923dceb1672b21f871b7c301e749233
#
_entry.id   d923dceb1672b21f871b7c301e749233
#
_cell.length_a   1.000
_cell.length_b   1.000
_cell.length_c   1.000
_cell.angle_alpha   90.00
_cell.angle_beta   90.00
_cell.angle_gamma   90.00
#
_symmetry.space_group_name_H-M   'P 1'
#
loop_
_entity.id
_entity.type
_entity.pdbx_description
1 polymer ?
#
loop_
_entity_poly.entity_id
_entity_poly.type
_entity_poly.pdbx_seq_one_letter_code
_entity_poly.pdbx_strand_id
1 'polypeptide(L)'
;KFGGPIKAEAVLDKVRAVAADDGLVYAFERIQTRPNTLAAHRLMYRAQAQGQKPERIQALGHALFAAHFQEGRDIGDLDTLADIAAACGERREAVREWLAGRGEVDKVKRMAEGVRRQGIEGVPFFILNRKMALSGAQSAAVLGAAILQSLETGKPS
;
A
#
# COMPACT_ATOMS: atom_id res chain seq x y z
N LYS A 1 11.84 4.90 -16.31
CA LYS A 1 11.77 5.78 -15.13
C LYS A 1 13.12 5.85 -14.37
N PHE A 2 13.90 4.77 -14.33
CA PHE A 2 15.15 4.67 -13.54
C PHE A 2 16.44 4.76 -14.37
N GLY A 3 16.38 5.21 -15.62
CA GLY A 3 17.57 5.49 -16.44
C GLY A 3 18.32 4.24 -16.96
N GLY A 4 17.63 3.11 -17.12
CA GLY A 4 18.15 1.86 -17.68
C GLY A 4 18.22 0.69 -16.69
N PRO A 5 18.44 -0.55 -17.17
CA PRO A 5 18.42 -1.77 -16.35
C PRO A 5 19.40 -1.74 -15.17
N ILE A 6 20.65 -1.31 -15.41
CA ILE A 6 21.71 -1.27 -14.38
C ILE A 6 21.36 -0.33 -13.21
N LYS A 7 20.75 0.83 -13.52
CA LYS A 7 20.30 1.77 -12.47
C LYS A 7 19.07 1.24 -11.71
N ALA A 8 18.20 0.50 -12.38
CA ALA A 8 17.06 -0.12 -11.74
C ALA A 8 17.51 -1.20 -10.74
N GLU A 9 18.47 -2.04 -11.12
CA GLU A 9 19.00 -3.09 -10.24
C GLU A 9 19.69 -2.50 -8.99
N ALA A 10 20.52 -1.49 -9.14
CA ALA A 10 21.15 -0.80 -8.02
C ALA A 10 20.11 -0.16 -7.04
N VAL A 11 18.95 0.29 -7.53
CA VAL A 11 17.87 0.76 -6.68
C VAL A 11 17.22 -0.40 -5.93
N LEU A 12 16.97 -1.53 -6.60
CA LEU A 12 16.40 -2.72 -5.97
C LEU A 12 17.32 -3.30 -4.89
N ASP A 13 18.63 -3.30 -5.12
CA ASP A 13 19.61 -3.76 -4.13
C ASP A 13 19.61 -2.88 -2.87
N LYS A 14 19.51 -1.57 -3.03
CA LYS A 14 19.36 -0.68 -1.89
C LYS A 14 18.07 -0.95 -1.10
N VAL A 15 16.96 -1.21 -1.81
CA VAL A 15 15.68 -1.55 -1.17
C VAL A 15 15.80 -2.88 -0.43
N ARG A 16 16.46 -3.90 -1.02
CA ARG A 16 16.71 -5.18 -0.33
C ARG A 16 17.53 -5.00 0.94
N ALA A 17 18.59 -4.20 0.88
CA ALA A 17 19.46 -3.96 2.04
C ALA A 17 18.69 -3.32 3.19
N VAL A 18 17.93 -2.25 2.93
CA VAL A 18 17.11 -1.60 3.95
C VAL A 18 16.03 -2.53 4.51
N ALA A 19 15.39 -3.33 3.64
CA ALA A 19 14.36 -4.29 4.05
C ALA A 19 14.94 -5.42 4.93
N ALA A 20 16.16 -5.87 4.67
CA ALA A 20 16.83 -6.91 5.45
C ALA A 20 17.09 -6.46 6.90
N ASP A 21 17.40 -5.19 7.13
CA ASP A 21 17.57 -4.62 8.46
C ASP A 21 16.27 -4.69 9.29
N ASP A 22 15.12 -4.65 8.62
CA ASP A 22 13.78 -4.79 9.21
C ASP A 22 13.27 -6.25 9.19
N GLY A 23 14.11 -7.22 8.81
CA GLY A 23 13.74 -8.64 8.71
C GLY A 23 12.83 -8.99 7.54
N LEU A 24 12.71 -8.10 6.53
CA LEU A 24 11.90 -8.31 5.34
C LEU A 24 12.75 -8.88 4.20
N VAL A 25 12.27 -9.95 3.58
CA VAL A 25 12.92 -10.57 2.40
C VAL A 25 12.05 -10.29 1.17
N TYR A 26 12.59 -9.54 0.21
CA TYR A 26 11.94 -9.28 -1.07
C TYR A 26 12.48 -10.19 -2.17
N ALA A 27 11.57 -10.79 -2.93
CA ALA A 27 11.85 -11.68 -4.05
C ALA A 27 11.51 -10.98 -5.39
N PHE A 28 12.21 -9.87 -5.68
CA PHE A 28 11.94 -9.06 -6.89
C PHE A 28 12.11 -9.87 -8.18
N GLU A 29 12.96 -10.89 -8.18
CA GLU A 29 13.18 -11.81 -9.29
C GLU A 29 11.96 -12.67 -9.63
N ARG A 30 11.01 -12.82 -8.70
CA ARG A 30 9.76 -13.55 -8.91
C ARG A 30 8.67 -12.67 -9.55
N ILE A 31 8.84 -11.34 -9.52
CA ILE A 31 7.85 -10.40 -10.05
C ILE A 31 8.00 -10.35 -11.57
N GLN A 32 7.13 -11.07 -12.28
CA GLN A 32 7.14 -11.14 -13.75
C GLN A 32 6.25 -10.09 -14.40
N THR A 33 5.29 -9.53 -13.66
CA THR A 33 4.31 -8.57 -14.19
C THR A 33 4.29 -7.30 -13.36
N ARG A 34 4.00 -6.19 -14.02
CA ARG A 34 3.69 -4.93 -13.33
C ARG A 34 2.17 -4.83 -13.17
N PRO A 35 1.62 -5.12 -11.98
CA PRO A 35 0.19 -5.22 -11.78
C PRO A 35 -0.52 -3.89 -11.96
N ASN A 36 -1.75 -3.94 -12.46
CA ASN A 36 -2.70 -2.85 -12.30
C ASN A 36 -3.32 -2.96 -10.89
N THR A 37 -2.90 -2.11 -9.99
CA THR A 37 -3.28 -2.18 -8.57
C THR A 37 -4.67 -1.64 -8.25
N LEU A 38 -5.47 -1.23 -9.26
CA LEU A 38 -6.80 -0.67 -9.02
C LEU A 38 -7.72 -1.64 -8.26
N ALA A 39 -7.71 -2.92 -8.61
CA ALA A 39 -8.53 -3.93 -7.96
C ALA A 39 -8.08 -4.18 -6.51
N ALA A 40 -6.78 -4.20 -6.23
CA ALA A 40 -6.22 -4.28 -4.89
C ALA A 40 -6.61 -3.06 -4.02
N HIS A 41 -6.55 -1.86 -4.56
CA HIS A 41 -7.02 -0.66 -3.87
C HIS A 41 -8.53 -0.67 -3.61
N ARG A 42 -9.33 -1.19 -4.54
CA ARG A 42 -10.78 -1.38 -4.33
C ARG A 42 -11.03 -2.35 -3.17
N LEU A 43 -10.28 -3.44 -3.10
CA LEU A 43 -10.41 -4.42 -2.01
C LEU A 43 -10.09 -3.79 -0.65
N MET A 44 -9.00 -3.04 -0.54
CA MET A 44 -8.65 -2.29 0.68
C MET A 44 -9.72 -1.27 1.05
N TYR A 45 -10.21 -0.51 0.05
CA TYR A 45 -11.28 0.47 0.27
C TYR A 45 -12.56 -0.20 0.79
N ARG A 46 -12.96 -1.34 0.21
CA ARG A 46 -14.11 -2.14 0.65
C ARG A 46 -13.99 -2.55 2.12
N ALA A 47 -12.84 -3.09 2.52
CA ALA A 47 -12.60 -3.51 3.90
C ALA A 47 -12.77 -2.34 4.89
N GLN A 48 -12.26 -1.16 4.54
CA GLN A 48 -12.42 0.07 5.33
C GLN A 48 -13.88 0.57 5.35
N ALA A 49 -14.53 0.60 4.20
CA ALA A 49 -15.91 1.09 4.06
C ALA A 49 -16.94 0.20 4.78
N GLN A 50 -16.65 -1.09 4.91
CA GLN A 50 -17.44 -2.04 5.67
C GLN A 50 -17.19 -1.97 7.20
N GLY A 51 -16.30 -1.09 7.65
CA GLY A 51 -15.97 -0.93 9.06
C GLY A 51 -15.28 -2.15 9.67
N GLN A 52 -14.52 -2.90 8.87
CA GLN A 52 -13.74 -4.02 9.41
C GLN A 52 -12.78 -3.53 10.49
N LYS A 53 -12.45 -4.42 11.43
CA LYS A 53 -11.52 -4.10 12.51
C LYS A 53 -10.15 -3.70 11.95
N PRO A 54 -9.45 -2.71 12.55
CA PRO A 54 -8.14 -2.23 12.09
C PRO A 54 -7.13 -3.37 11.87
N GLU A 55 -7.13 -4.38 12.73
CA GLU A 55 -6.22 -5.53 12.65
C GLU A 55 -6.45 -6.35 11.37
N ARG A 56 -7.72 -6.51 10.95
CA ARG A 56 -8.06 -7.21 9.70
C ARG A 56 -7.66 -6.41 8.47
N ILE A 57 -7.87 -5.09 8.49
CA ILE A 57 -7.45 -4.19 7.41
C ILE A 57 -5.93 -4.23 7.28
N GLN A 58 -5.21 -4.19 8.40
CA GLN A 58 -3.76 -4.32 8.42
C GLN A 58 -3.30 -5.67 7.88
N ALA A 59 -3.90 -6.77 8.33
CA ALA A 59 -3.58 -8.11 7.85
C ALA A 59 -3.79 -8.25 6.34
N LEU A 60 -4.87 -7.70 5.79
CA LEU A 60 -5.11 -7.67 4.35
C LEU A 60 -4.03 -6.87 3.61
N GLY A 61 -3.65 -5.71 4.12
CA GLY A 61 -2.57 -4.89 3.57
C GLY A 61 -1.24 -5.65 3.55
N HIS A 62 -0.87 -6.28 4.66
CA HIS A 62 0.35 -7.10 4.75
C HIS A 62 0.31 -8.27 3.78
N ALA A 63 -0.83 -8.97 3.66
CA ALA A 63 -0.98 -10.09 2.74
C ALA A 63 -0.83 -9.67 1.27
N LEU A 64 -1.35 -8.49 0.87
CA LEU A 64 -1.18 -7.94 -0.47
C LEU A 64 0.29 -7.60 -0.76
N PHE A 65 1.00 -6.98 0.20
CA PHE A 65 2.42 -6.69 0.05
C PHE A 65 3.27 -7.96 -0.01
N ALA A 66 3.02 -8.93 0.87
CA ALA A 66 3.72 -10.21 0.87
C ALA A 66 3.51 -10.97 -0.45
N ALA A 67 2.27 -11.08 -0.91
CA ALA A 67 1.94 -11.73 -2.17
C ALA A 67 2.72 -11.12 -3.36
N HIS A 68 2.81 -9.79 -3.43
CA HIS A 68 3.53 -9.14 -4.51
C HIS A 68 5.05 -9.18 -4.33
N PHE A 69 5.57 -8.72 -3.20
CA PHE A 69 7.01 -8.49 -3.04
C PHE A 69 7.81 -9.70 -2.56
N GLN A 70 7.17 -10.66 -1.89
CA GLN A 70 7.83 -11.86 -1.37
C GLN A 70 7.51 -13.11 -2.20
N GLU A 71 6.30 -13.19 -2.77
CA GLU A 71 5.85 -14.36 -3.52
C GLU A 71 5.84 -14.13 -5.04
N GLY A 72 5.91 -12.87 -5.50
CA GLY A 72 5.88 -12.51 -6.93
C GLY A 72 4.51 -12.66 -7.58
N ARG A 73 3.43 -12.75 -6.79
CA ARG A 73 2.07 -12.92 -7.30
C ARG A 73 1.55 -11.64 -7.96
N ASP A 74 0.75 -11.80 -8.98
CA ASP A 74 0.08 -10.67 -9.64
C ASP A 74 -1.13 -10.20 -8.83
N ILE A 75 -0.98 -9.11 -8.10
CA ILE A 75 -2.08 -8.46 -7.36
C ILE A 75 -3.01 -7.62 -8.25
N GLY A 76 -2.85 -7.67 -9.56
CA GLY A 76 -3.82 -7.21 -10.55
C GLY A 76 -4.82 -8.30 -10.97
N ASP A 77 -4.49 -9.56 -10.73
CA ASP A 77 -5.35 -10.69 -11.01
C ASP A 77 -6.45 -10.85 -9.94
N LEU A 78 -7.69 -11.03 -10.40
CA LEU A 78 -8.84 -11.05 -9.50
C LEU A 78 -8.96 -12.35 -8.69
N ASP A 79 -8.46 -13.45 -9.20
CA ASP A 79 -8.44 -14.73 -8.48
C ASP A 79 -7.38 -14.69 -7.38
N THR A 80 -6.19 -14.17 -7.68
CA THR A 80 -5.15 -13.89 -6.68
C THR A 80 -5.67 -13.02 -5.55
N LEU A 81 -6.40 -11.94 -5.86
CA LEU A 81 -6.97 -11.04 -4.85
C LEU A 81 -8.04 -11.73 -4.00
N ALA A 82 -8.87 -12.57 -4.63
CA ALA A 82 -9.89 -13.34 -3.92
C ALA A 82 -9.28 -14.37 -2.96
N ASP A 83 -8.18 -15.02 -3.36
CA ASP A 83 -7.43 -15.96 -2.51
C ASP A 83 -6.80 -15.24 -1.30
N ILE A 84 -6.19 -14.07 -1.52
CA ILE A 84 -5.61 -13.24 -0.46
C ILE A 84 -6.69 -12.82 0.55
N ALA A 85 -7.84 -12.35 0.04
CA ALA A 85 -8.95 -11.96 0.90
C ALA A 85 -9.53 -13.14 1.69
N ALA A 86 -9.59 -14.33 1.09
CA ALA A 86 -10.04 -15.55 1.75
C ALA A 86 -9.10 -15.96 2.88
N ALA A 87 -7.78 -15.85 2.69
CA ALA A 87 -6.80 -16.08 3.75
C ALA A 87 -6.96 -15.09 4.91
N CYS A 88 -7.54 -13.89 4.66
CA CYS A 88 -7.87 -12.89 5.68
C CYS A 88 -9.31 -13.04 6.23
N GLY A 89 -10.02 -14.14 5.91
CA GLY A 89 -11.33 -14.48 6.48
C GLY A 89 -12.53 -13.94 5.70
N GLU A 90 -12.34 -13.52 4.44
CA GLU A 90 -13.43 -13.17 3.53
C GLU A 90 -13.95 -14.42 2.79
N ARG A 91 -15.15 -14.34 2.23
CA ARG A 91 -15.67 -15.39 1.34
C ARG A 91 -15.09 -15.19 -0.06
N ARG A 92 -14.23 -16.12 -0.50
CA ARG A 92 -13.51 -16.06 -1.78
C ARG A 92 -14.42 -15.71 -2.97
N GLU A 93 -15.50 -16.47 -3.14
CA GLU A 93 -16.42 -16.32 -4.27
C GLU A 93 -17.11 -14.96 -4.26
N ALA A 94 -17.53 -14.50 -3.10
CA ALA A 94 -18.18 -13.19 -2.94
C ALA A 94 -17.20 -12.04 -3.26
N VAL A 95 -15.95 -12.16 -2.85
CA VAL A 95 -14.90 -11.17 -3.19
C VAL A 95 -14.62 -11.20 -4.69
N ARG A 96 -14.47 -12.39 -5.28
CA ARG A 96 -14.19 -12.57 -6.70
C ARG A 96 -15.29 -11.96 -7.58
N GLU A 97 -16.54 -12.25 -7.25
CA GLU A 97 -17.72 -11.72 -7.94
C GLU A 97 -17.79 -10.19 -7.82
N TRP A 98 -17.59 -9.66 -6.61
CA TRP A 98 -17.59 -8.21 -6.38
C TRP A 98 -16.46 -7.50 -7.14
N LEU A 99 -15.25 -8.07 -7.18
CA LEU A 99 -14.13 -7.52 -7.93
C LEU A 99 -14.37 -7.52 -9.45
N ALA A 100 -15.06 -8.55 -9.98
CA ALA A 100 -15.43 -8.62 -11.39
C ALA A 100 -16.42 -7.50 -11.80
N GLY A 101 -17.20 -7.01 -10.86
CA GLY A 101 -18.09 -5.87 -11.05
C GLY A 101 -17.36 -4.52 -11.06
N ARG A 102 -18.11 -3.45 -11.30
CA ARG A 102 -17.60 -2.07 -11.33
C ARG A 102 -17.74 -1.32 -10.00
N GLY A 103 -18.12 -2.00 -8.94
CA GLY A 103 -18.28 -1.38 -7.62
C GLY A 103 -17.04 -0.61 -7.18
N GLU A 104 -17.22 0.63 -6.74
CA GLU A 104 -16.18 1.52 -6.18
C GLU A 104 -15.02 1.91 -7.14
N VAL A 105 -15.05 1.49 -8.40
CA VAL A 105 -14.00 1.81 -9.40
C VAL A 105 -13.81 3.32 -9.52
N ASP A 106 -14.88 4.06 -9.78
CA ASP A 106 -14.80 5.50 -10.00
C ASP A 106 -14.46 6.25 -8.72
N LYS A 107 -14.89 5.73 -7.58
CA LYS A 107 -14.57 6.32 -6.27
C LYS A 107 -13.08 6.19 -5.96
N VAL A 108 -12.52 5.01 -6.10
CA VAL A 108 -11.09 4.78 -5.86
C VAL A 108 -10.23 5.57 -6.86
N LYS A 109 -10.63 5.65 -8.12
CA LYS A 109 -9.96 6.50 -9.11
C LYS A 109 -9.97 7.97 -8.71
N ARG A 110 -11.14 8.53 -8.33
CA ARG A 110 -11.23 9.91 -7.86
C ARG A 110 -10.39 10.18 -6.62
N MET A 111 -10.31 9.24 -5.67
CA MET A 111 -9.44 9.36 -4.50
C MET A 111 -7.96 9.45 -4.92
N ALA A 112 -7.51 8.56 -5.80
CA ALA A 112 -6.14 8.58 -6.31
C ALA A 112 -5.80 9.87 -7.08
N GLU A 113 -6.73 10.37 -7.90
CA GLU A 113 -6.60 11.64 -8.61
C GLU A 113 -6.57 12.84 -7.65
N GLY A 114 -7.38 12.79 -6.59
CA GLY A 114 -7.40 13.81 -5.54
C GLY A 114 -6.05 13.95 -4.84
N VAL A 115 -5.41 12.81 -4.50
CA VAL A 115 -4.07 12.77 -3.91
C VAL A 115 -3.02 13.36 -4.87
N ARG A 116 -3.06 12.98 -6.15
CA ARG A 116 -2.14 13.53 -7.17
C ARG A 116 -2.29 15.04 -7.35
N ARG A 117 -3.53 15.56 -7.34
CA ARG A 117 -3.79 17.00 -7.45
C ARG A 117 -3.26 17.81 -6.26
N GLN A 118 -3.04 17.17 -5.11
CA GLN A 118 -2.39 17.79 -3.96
C GLN A 118 -0.85 17.79 -4.06
N GLY A 119 -0.27 17.38 -5.19
CA GLY A 119 1.17 17.33 -5.40
C GLY A 119 1.85 16.14 -4.76
N ILE A 120 1.09 15.13 -4.32
CA ILE A 120 1.65 13.89 -3.76
C ILE A 120 2.02 12.96 -4.91
N GLU A 121 3.31 12.93 -5.26
CA GLU A 121 3.82 12.17 -6.41
C GLU A 121 4.49 10.85 -6.03
N GLY A 122 4.67 10.59 -4.73
CA GLY A 122 5.38 9.41 -4.24
C GLY A 122 4.82 8.88 -2.93
N VAL A 123 5.20 7.66 -2.61
CA VAL A 123 4.85 6.95 -1.38
C VAL A 123 6.13 6.39 -0.72
N PRO A 124 6.14 6.26 0.62
CA PRO A 124 5.08 6.66 1.54
C PRO A 124 4.97 8.18 1.68
N PHE A 125 3.77 8.66 2.02
CA PHE A 125 3.52 10.06 2.32
C PHE A 125 2.65 10.15 3.57
N PHE A 126 3.12 10.87 4.59
CA PHE A 126 2.48 10.96 5.88
C PHE A 126 1.87 12.35 6.07
N ILE A 127 0.61 12.39 6.47
CA ILE A 127 -0.09 13.61 6.87
C ILE A 127 -0.43 13.48 8.35
N LEU A 128 0.21 14.28 9.19
CA LEU A 128 0.09 14.25 10.62
C LEU A 128 -0.81 15.40 11.08
N ASN A 129 -1.91 15.05 11.75
CA ASN A 129 -2.87 15.98 12.34
C ASN A 129 -3.36 17.09 11.38
N ARG A 130 -3.36 16.83 10.06
CA ARG A 130 -3.69 17.79 8.97
C ARG A 130 -2.83 19.06 8.94
N LYS A 131 -1.69 19.07 9.61
CA LYS A 131 -0.82 20.25 9.78
C LYS A 131 0.57 20.04 9.26
N MET A 132 1.07 18.83 9.30
CA MET A 132 2.42 18.48 8.91
C MET A 132 2.41 17.36 7.88
N ALA A 133 3.29 17.43 6.91
CA ALA A 133 3.46 16.40 5.90
C ALA A 133 4.94 15.97 5.82
N LEU A 134 5.15 14.66 5.68
CA LEU A 134 6.45 14.04 5.46
C LEU A 134 6.38 13.18 4.20
N SER A 135 7.33 13.33 3.31
CA SER A 135 7.44 12.55 2.07
C SER A 135 8.61 11.56 2.17
N GLY A 136 8.38 10.37 1.63
CA GLY A 136 9.38 9.29 1.60
C GLY A 136 9.45 8.50 2.91
N ALA A 137 10.17 7.38 2.83
CA ALA A 137 10.47 6.57 4.01
C ALA A 137 11.37 7.35 4.97
N GLN A 138 10.93 7.44 6.21
CA GLN A 138 11.61 8.17 7.30
C GLN A 138 11.99 7.20 8.40
N SER A 139 13.05 7.52 9.15
CA SER A 139 13.41 6.75 10.33
C SER A 139 12.34 6.86 11.43
N ALA A 140 12.27 5.86 12.31
CA ALA A 140 11.35 5.87 13.44
C ALA A 140 11.55 7.13 14.33
N ALA A 141 12.78 7.60 14.49
CA ALA A 141 13.08 8.80 15.24
C ALA A 141 12.47 10.07 14.61
N VAL A 142 12.57 10.21 13.26
CA VAL A 142 11.99 11.34 12.53
C VAL A 142 10.48 11.31 12.59
N LEU A 143 9.86 10.13 12.36
CA LEU A 143 8.41 9.97 12.46
C LEU A 143 7.90 10.26 13.87
N GLY A 144 8.58 9.74 14.90
CA GLY A 144 8.22 9.96 16.29
C GLY A 144 8.27 11.45 16.66
N ALA A 145 9.34 12.14 16.30
CA ALA A 145 9.48 13.58 16.54
C ALA A 145 8.37 14.39 15.83
N ALA A 146 8.07 14.06 14.58
CA ALA A 146 7.02 14.73 13.81
C ALA A 146 5.61 14.50 14.40
N ILE A 147 5.33 13.26 14.87
CA ILE A 147 4.07 12.96 15.55
C ILE A 147 3.92 13.83 16.80
N LEU A 148 4.95 13.85 17.68
CA LEU A 148 4.91 14.64 18.91
C LEU A 148 4.71 16.13 18.59
N GLN A 149 5.47 16.68 17.65
CA GLN A 149 5.35 18.09 17.23
C GLN A 149 3.94 18.39 16.68
N SER A 150 3.33 17.46 15.91
CA SER A 150 1.99 17.64 15.37
C SER A 150 0.92 17.72 16.47
N LEU A 151 1.14 17.07 17.61
CA LEU A 151 0.24 17.09 18.77
C LEU A 151 0.37 18.38 19.57
N GLU A 152 1.58 18.89 19.75
CA GLU A 152 1.85 20.14 20.49
C GLU A 152 1.23 21.35 19.80
N THR A 153 1.29 21.44 18.47
CA THR A 153 0.67 22.53 17.70
C THR A 153 -0.86 22.48 17.68
N GLY A 154 -1.48 21.54 18.38
CA GLY A 154 -2.93 21.34 18.48
C GLY A 154 -3.58 21.87 19.76
N LYS A 155 -2.82 22.38 20.73
CA LYS A 155 -3.40 23.04 21.90
C LYS A 155 -3.89 24.43 21.52
N PRO A 156 -5.19 24.75 21.69
CA PRO A 156 -5.64 26.14 21.58
C PRO A 156 -5.00 26.95 22.71
N SER A 157 -4.51 28.13 22.38
CA SER A 157 -4.10 29.15 23.34
C SER A 157 -5.30 29.67 24.11
#